data_e32ece6bdcd8d52807a83af363965047
#
_entry.id   e32ece6bdcd8d52807a83af363965047
#
_cell.length_a   1.000
_cell.length_b   1.000
_cell.length_c   1.000
_cell.angle_alpha   90.00
_cell.angle_beta   90.00
_cell.angle_gamma   90.00
#
_symmetry.space_group_name_H-M   'P 1'
#
loop_
_entity.id
_entity.type
_entity.pdbx_description
1 polymer ?
#
loop_
_entity_poly.entity_id
_entity_poly.type
_entity_poly.pdbx_seq_one_letter_code
_entity_poly.pdbx_strand_id
1 'polypeptide(L)'
;MRANTMSLGKRVLSRAALLAPATVLCLASATSMAAVIDSGPLNINVVPNIDGLYVNFVTGANANGTIAGWDFNPYQTGTFLTFFTSAAAANTNSVVGAAGTITALAPGATIGPASSFATTGIVSTAGTAFRATGTAFVGVRFTRESDSTVHYGYAEMTTTTGTGFPAVLVRYAYDDTPNTPITIPLG
;
A
#
# COMPACT_ATOMS: atom_id res chain seq x y z
N MET A 1 -22.57 88.72 -46.83
CA MET A 1 -22.23 87.79 -45.76
C MET A 1 -22.34 86.40 -46.28
N ARG A 2 -21.28 85.67 -46.53
CA ARG A 2 -21.31 84.27 -47.02
C ARG A 2 -20.90 83.35 -45.91
N ALA A 3 -21.78 82.42 -45.57
CA ALA A 3 -21.51 81.35 -44.61
C ALA A 3 -20.80 80.19 -45.28
N ASN A 4 -19.65 79.84 -44.77
CA ASN A 4 -18.84 78.74 -45.23
C ASN A 4 -19.18 77.48 -44.45
N THR A 5 -19.73 76.48 -45.14
CA THR A 5 -20.10 75.13 -44.55
C THR A 5 -18.87 74.23 -44.71
N MET A 6 -18.27 73.82 -43.54
CA MET A 6 -17.24 72.82 -43.51
C MET A 6 -17.84 71.43 -43.56
N SER A 7 -17.44 70.66 -44.53
CA SER A 7 -17.76 69.25 -44.69
C SER A 7 -16.92 68.38 -43.72
N LEU A 8 -17.59 67.58 -42.86
CA LEU A 8 -16.93 66.66 -41.93
C LEU A 8 -16.74 65.29 -42.60
N GLY A 9 -15.51 64.98 -42.96
CA GLY A 9 -15.14 63.70 -43.56
C GLY A 9 -15.24 62.58 -42.52
N LYS A 10 -16.06 61.57 -42.81
CA LYS A 10 -16.19 60.32 -42.03
C LYS A 10 -14.94 59.47 -42.22
N ARG A 11 -14.11 59.35 -41.20
CA ARG A 11 -13.04 58.30 -41.10
C ARG A 11 -13.62 56.99 -40.78
N VAL A 12 -13.56 56.00 -41.66
CA VAL A 12 -13.87 54.61 -41.46
C VAL A 12 -12.65 53.99 -40.77
N LEU A 13 -12.80 53.64 -39.50
CA LEU A 13 -11.82 52.85 -38.77
C LEU A 13 -12.02 51.36 -39.05
N SER A 14 -11.13 50.80 -39.88
CA SER A 14 -11.04 49.36 -40.07
C SER A 14 -10.55 48.70 -38.79
N ARG A 15 -11.41 47.92 -38.13
CA ARG A 15 -11.01 47.03 -37.03
C ARG A 15 -10.38 45.76 -37.63
N ALA A 16 -9.07 45.68 -37.58
CA ALA A 16 -8.36 44.43 -37.82
C ALA A 16 -8.59 43.52 -36.59
N ALA A 17 -9.36 42.43 -36.78
CA ALA A 17 -9.49 41.38 -35.77
C ALA A 17 -8.21 40.56 -35.77
N LEU A 18 -7.42 40.68 -34.69
CA LEU A 18 -6.32 39.77 -34.42
C LEU A 18 -6.91 38.42 -33.95
N LEU A 19 -6.89 37.42 -34.82
CA LEU A 19 -7.08 36.02 -34.40
C LEU A 19 -5.78 35.58 -33.73
N ALA A 20 -5.82 35.44 -32.38
CA ALA A 20 -4.77 34.76 -31.64
C ALA A 20 -4.95 33.24 -31.80
N PRO A 21 -3.92 32.49 -32.18
CA PRO A 21 -4.00 31.05 -32.22
C PRO A 21 -4.12 30.51 -30.78
N ALA A 22 -5.23 29.81 -30.49
CA ALA A 22 -5.40 29.06 -29.25
C ALA A 22 -4.44 27.87 -29.27
N THR A 23 -3.33 28.00 -28.57
CA THR A 23 -2.44 26.85 -28.33
C THR A 23 -3.14 25.90 -27.36
N VAL A 24 -3.64 24.80 -27.89
CA VAL A 24 -4.16 23.69 -27.07
C VAL A 24 -2.95 23.01 -26.40
N LEU A 25 -2.73 23.28 -25.11
CA LEU A 25 -1.75 22.61 -24.30
C LEU A 25 -2.31 21.22 -23.98
N CYS A 26 -1.95 20.19 -24.74
CA CYS A 26 -2.20 18.81 -24.38
C CYS A 26 -1.33 18.48 -23.15
N LEU A 27 -1.93 18.52 -21.95
CA LEU A 27 -1.37 17.91 -20.76
C LEU A 27 -1.40 16.40 -20.98
N ALA A 28 -0.29 15.82 -21.40
CA ALA A 28 -0.10 14.38 -21.35
C ALA A 28 -0.10 14.00 -19.85
N SER A 29 -1.19 13.41 -19.39
CA SER A 29 -1.23 12.75 -18.08
C SER A 29 -0.21 11.62 -18.14
N ALA A 30 0.93 11.79 -17.47
CA ALA A 30 1.84 10.70 -17.21
C ALA A 30 1.06 9.68 -16.34
N THR A 31 0.66 8.57 -16.93
CA THR A 31 0.16 7.44 -16.15
C THR A 31 1.34 6.96 -15.30
N SER A 32 1.30 7.24 -14.00
CA SER A 32 2.21 6.61 -13.05
C SER A 32 1.99 5.10 -13.20
N MET A 33 2.99 4.41 -13.71
CA MET A 33 2.99 2.95 -13.70
C MET A 33 3.05 2.54 -12.24
N ALA A 34 2.11 1.71 -11.80
CA ALA A 34 2.15 1.09 -10.49
C ALA A 34 3.53 0.43 -10.30
N ALA A 35 4.27 0.86 -9.30
CA ALA A 35 5.58 0.33 -9.00
C ALA A 35 5.47 -0.61 -7.80
N VAL A 36 5.70 -1.90 -8.04
CA VAL A 36 5.81 -2.86 -6.94
C VAL A 36 7.19 -2.70 -6.31
N ILE A 37 7.21 -2.39 -5.03
CA ILE A 37 8.39 -2.39 -4.19
C ILE A 37 8.51 -3.78 -3.57
N ASP A 38 9.58 -4.48 -3.87
CA ASP A 38 9.89 -5.81 -3.34
C ASP A 38 11.14 -5.70 -2.47
N SER A 39 11.07 -6.18 -1.24
CA SER A 39 12.21 -6.18 -0.31
C SER A 39 13.37 -7.08 -0.76
N GLY A 40 13.13 -7.95 -1.73
CA GLY A 40 14.02 -9.08 -1.99
C GLY A 40 14.04 -10.09 -0.83
N PRO A 41 14.89 -11.12 -0.91
CA PRO A 41 14.99 -12.14 0.14
C PRO A 41 15.62 -11.57 1.41
N LEU A 42 14.84 -11.55 2.50
CA LEU A 42 15.24 -11.10 3.83
C LEU A 42 15.66 -12.27 4.72
N ASN A 43 14.85 -13.32 4.77
CA ASN A 43 15.04 -14.52 5.59
C ASN A 43 15.24 -14.21 7.08
N ILE A 44 14.41 -13.31 7.65
CA ILE A 44 14.50 -12.87 9.04
C ILE A 44 13.72 -13.82 9.93
N ASN A 45 14.37 -14.41 10.91
CA ASN A 45 13.71 -15.23 11.92
C ASN A 45 12.77 -14.38 12.79
N VAL A 46 11.54 -14.86 12.96
CA VAL A 46 10.61 -14.30 13.92
C VAL A 46 10.95 -14.86 15.30
N VAL A 47 11.31 -13.99 16.23
CA VAL A 47 11.63 -14.40 17.59
C VAL A 47 10.35 -14.86 18.28
N PRO A 48 10.30 -16.09 18.87
CA PRO A 48 9.11 -16.61 19.52
C PRO A 48 8.91 -16.00 20.92
N ASN A 49 8.56 -14.74 20.96
CA ASN A 49 8.23 -13.97 22.16
C ASN A 49 7.11 -12.96 21.86
N ILE A 50 6.71 -12.18 22.86
CA ILE A 50 5.62 -11.22 22.78
C ILE A 50 5.97 -10.02 21.87
N ASP A 51 7.24 -9.72 21.66
CA ASP A 51 7.69 -8.65 20.77
C ASP A 51 7.76 -9.12 19.31
N GLY A 52 8.19 -10.35 19.06
CA GLY A 52 8.26 -10.93 17.72
C GLY A 52 9.22 -10.18 16.78
N LEU A 53 8.72 -9.78 15.62
CA LEU A 53 9.47 -9.04 14.60
C LEU A 53 8.62 -7.85 14.12
N TYR A 54 9.02 -6.62 14.46
CA TYR A 54 8.40 -5.41 13.91
C TYR A 54 9.02 -5.07 12.57
N VAL A 55 8.21 -4.74 11.59
CA VAL A 55 8.65 -4.42 10.21
C VAL A 55 7.94 -3.15 9.73
N ASN A 56 8.72 -2.21 9.22
CA ASN A 56 8.23 -1.08 8.43
C ASN A 56 8.44 -1.39 6.94
N PHE A 57 7.37 -1.49 6.17
CA PHE A 57 7.44 -1.89 4.76
C PHE A 57 8.05 -0.79 3.87
N VAL A 58 7.90 0.48 4.25
CA VAL A 58 8.40 1.61 3.47
C VAL A 58 9.90 1.77 3.61
N THR A 59 10.41 1.69 4.84
CA THR A 59 11.84 1.92 5.12
C THR A 59 12.68 0.65 5.13
N GLY A 60 12.04 -0.52 5.22
CA GLY A 60 12.72 -1.80 5.42
C GLY A 60 13.26 -2.01 6.84
N ALA A 61 13.06 -1.04 7.74
CA ALA A 61 13.48 -1.17 9.13
C ALA A 61 12.76 -2.34 9.80
N ASN A 62 13.51 -3.11 10.58
CA ASN A 62 12.95 -4.22 11.34
C ASN A 62 13.75 -4.44 12.64
N ALA A 63 13.08 -4.92 13.67
CA ALA A 63 13.70 -5.28 14.95
C ALA A 63 12.80 -6.20 15.79
N ASN A 64 13.41 -6.89 16.76
CA ASN A 64 12.68 -7.49 17.87
C ASN A 64 12.42 -6.40 18.92
N GLY A 65 11.22 -5.84 18.89
CA GLY A 65 10.79 -4.68 19.66
C GLY A 65 10.27 -3.55 18.78
N THR A 66 9.42 -2.70 19.35
CA THR A 66 8.73 -1.63 18.62
C THR A 66 9.69 -0.67 17.93
N ILE A 67 9.46 -0.41 16.65
CA ILE A 67 10.16 0.60 15.84
C ILE A 67 9.19 1.67 15.36
N ALA A 68 9.70 2.83 14.98
CA ALA A 68 8.87 3.90 14.42
C ALA A 68 8.24 3.46 13.09
N GLY A 69 6.96 3.77 12.89
CA GLY A 69 6.24 3.52 11.65
C GLY A 69 6.13 2.04 11.26
N TRP A 70 6.14 1.13 12.20
CA TRP A 70 5.95 -0.29 11.88
C TRP A 70 4.55 -0.58 11.38
N ASP A 71 4.46 -1.48 10.41
CA ASP A 71 3.22 -1.85 9.74
C ASP A 71 2.74 -3.25 10.11
N PHE A 72 3.68 -4.16 10.30
CA PHE A 72 3.42 -5.59 10.46
C PHE A 72 4.31 -6.18 11.54
N ASN A 73 3.71 -7.01 12.40
CA ASN A 73 4.42 -7.69 13.48
C ASN A 73 3.95 -9.13 13.63
N PRO A 74 4.67 -10.11 13.06
CA PRO A 74 4.55 -11.50 13.46
C PRO A 74 5.21 -11.71 14.83
N TYR A 75 4.49 -12.31 15.77
CA TYR A 75 4.93 -12.50 17.14
C TYR A 75 4.35 -13.76 17.75
N GLN A 76 4.76 -14.10 18.97
CA GLN A 76 4.17 -15.20 19.74
C GLN A 76 3.25 -14.67 20.83
N THR A 77 2.00 -15.18 20.86
CA THR A 77 1.16 -15.07 22.05
C THR A 77 0.79 -16.44 22.54
N GLY A 78 0.98 -16.68 23.86
CA GLY A 78 0.91 -18.05 24.39
C GLY A 78 1.94 -18.95 23.71
N THR A 79 1.49 -19.92 22.91
CA THR A 79 2.36 -20.87 22.20
C THR A 79 2.35 -20.69 20.69
N PHE A 80 1.57 -19.75 20.15
CA PHE A 80 1.25 -19.73 18.74
C PHE A 80 1.75 -18.47 18.05
N LEU A 81 2.12 -18.65 16.77
CA LEU A 81 2.36 -17.53 15.85
C LEU A 81 1.07 -16.71 15.70
N THR A 82 1.22 -15.43 15.88
CA THR A 82 0.17 -14.43 15.81
C THR A 82 0.65 -13.29 14.94
N PHE A 83 -0.25 -12.52 14.35
CA PHE A 83 0.08 -11.33 13.59
C PHE A 83 -0.60 -10.12 14.21
N PHE A 84 0.13 -9.04 14.30
CA PHE A 84 -0.35 -7.77 14.79
C PHE A 84 -0.04 -6.68 13.78
N THR A 85 -0.93 -5.72 13.66
CA THR A 85 -0.76 -4.54 12.82
C THR A 85 -0.95 -3.29 13.65
N SER A 86 -0.23 -2.23 13.29
CA SER A 86 -0.32 -0.97 14.00
C SER A 86 -1.75 -0.43 13.98
N ALA A 87 -2.27 -0.05 15.15
CA ALA A 87 -3.56 0.62 15.27
C ALA A 87 -3.45 2.15 15.12
N ALA A 88 -2.29 2.65 14.75
CA ALA A 88 -1.90 4.05 14.91
C ALA A 88 -2.68 5.04 14.01
N ALA A 89 -3.30 4.59 12.96
CA ALA A 89 -4.19 5.45 12.19
C ALA A 89 -5.52 4.74 12.01
N ALA A 90 -6.58 5.31 12.50
CA ALA A 90 -7.96 4.81 12.45
C ALA A 90 -8.22 3.79 11.32
N ASN A 91 -8.04 2.50 11.61
CA ASN A 91 -8.41 1.37 10.75
C ASN A 91 -7.61 1.18 9.44
N THR A 92 -6.40 1.71 9.31
CA THR A 92 -5.66 1.58 8.06
C THR A 92 -4.74 0.37 8.02
N ASN A 93 -4.05 0.05 9.13
CA ASN A 93 -3.16 -1.11 9.16
C ASN A 93 -3.93 -2.36 9.57
N SER A 94 -3.89 -3.39 8.74
CA SER A 94 -4.62 -4.63 8.98
C SER A 94 -4.16 -5.76 8.05
N VAL A 95 -4.49 -7.00 8.42
CA VAL A 95 -4.21 -8.19 7.60
C VAL A 95 -5.48 -8.72 6.95
N VAL A 96 -5.33 -9.43 5.84
CA VAL A 96 -6.47 -10.07 5.17
C VAL A 96 -7.05 -11.17 6.07
N GLY A 97 -8.35 -11.08 6.32
CA GLY A 97 -9.08 -12.04 7.12
C GLY A 97 -10.33 -11.44 7.76
N ALA A 98 -11.04 -12.23 8.52
CA ALA A 98 -12.14 -11.80 9.40
C ALA A 98 -11.63 -11.68 10.83
N ALA A 99 -12.38 -11.01 11.72
CA ALA A 99 -12.03 -10.87 13.13
C ALA A 99 -11.67 -12.23 13.76
N GLY A 100 -10.48 -12.33 14.31
CA GLY A 100 -9.96 -13.54 14.95
C GLY A 100 -9.42 -14.62 14.01
N THR A 101 -9.40 -14.38 12.69
CA THR A 101 -8.92 -15.37 11.71
C THR A 101 -8.14 -14.69 10.60
N ILE A 102 -6.94 -15.18 10.29
CA ILE A 102 -6.16 -14.74 9.14
C ILE A 102 -6.38 -15.71 7.99
N THR A 103 -6.57 -15.19 6.80
CA THR A 103 -6.58 -15.99 5.58
C THR A 103 -5.17 -16.09 5.03
N ALA A 104 -4.64 -17.30 4.98
CA ALA A 104 -3.41 -17.56 4.22
C ALA A 104 -3.73 -17.47 2.73
N LEU A 105 -2.99 -16.64 2.05
CA LEU A 105 -3.15 -16.42 0.62
C LEU A 105 -2.22 -17.33 -0.18
N ALA A 106 -2.63 -17.67 -1.39
CA ALA A 106 -1.84 -18.42 -2.35
C ALA A 106 -1.28 -17.50 -3.43
N PRO A 107 -0.27 -17.95 -4.20
CA PRO A 107 0.13 -17.29 -5.44
C PRO A 107 -1.08 -16.99 -6.34
N GLY A 108 -1.09 -15.83 -6.99
CA GLY A 108 -2.21 -15.33 -7.80
C GLY A 108 -3.30 -14.58 -7.03
N ALA A 109 -3.30 -14.62 -5.69
CA ALA A 109 -4.26 -13.85 -4.90
C ALA A 109 -3.98 -12.34 -5.00
N THR A 110 -5.06 -11.55 -5.07
CA THR A 110 -4.98 -10.09 -5.13
C THR A 110 -5.40 -9.49 -3.79
N ILE A 111 -4.59 -8.55 -3.30
CA ILE A 111 -4.83 -7.77 -2.09
C ILE A 111 -5.12 -6.32 -2.50
N GLY A 112 -6.23 -5.75 -2.06
CA GLY A 112 -6.63 -4.41 -2.47
C GLY A 112 -7.86 -3.90 -1.72
N PRO A 113 -8.49 -2.80 -2.20
CA PRO A 113 -9.63 -2.17 -1.52
C PRO A 113 -10.83 -3.11 -1.31
N ALA A 114 -10.99 -4.13 -2.15
CA ALA A 114 -12.08 -5.11 -2.05
C ALA A 114 -11.78 -6.27 -1.09
N SER A 115 -10.57 -6.37 -0.55
CA SER A 115 -10.20 -7.41 0.40
C SER A 115 -10.83 -7.17 1.77
N SER A 116 -11.23 -8.24 2.44
CA SER A 116 -11.66 -8.14 3.84
C SER A 116 -10.44 -8.07 4.75
N PHE A 117 -10.39 -7.08 5.62
CA PHE A 117 -9.27 -6.87 6.54
C PHE A 117 -9.73 -6.98 8.00
N ALA A 118 -8.93 -7.62 8.79
CA ALA A 118 -9.07 -7.61 10.24
C ALA A 118 -8.24 -6.46 10.84
N THR A 119 -8.76 -5.80 11.86
CA THR A 119 -8.22 -4.54 12.40
C THR A 119 -7.44 -4.68 13.70
N THR A 120 -7.30 -5.88 14.24
CA THR A 120 -6.63 -6.10 15.53
C THR A 120 -5.82 -7.39 15.49
N GLY A 121 -4.90 -7.54 16.46
CA GLY A 121 -4.05 -8.71 16.60
C GLY A 121 -4.83 -10.03 16.43
N ILE A 122 -4.39 -10.84 15.49
CA ILE A 122 -5.12 -12.04 15.09
C ILE A 122 -4.32 -13.26 15.47
N VAL A 123 -4.90 -14.06 16.32
CA VAL A 123 -4.36 -15.37 16.67
C VAL A 123 -4.65 -16.31 15.50
N SER A 124 -3.61 -16.89 14.89
CA SER A 124 -3.82 -17.98 13.95
C SER A 124 -4.38 -19.20 14.68
N THR A 125 -5.59 -19.61 14.31
CA THR A 125 -6.22 -20.80 14.92
C THR A 125 -5.54 -22.10 14.49
N ALA A 126 -5.63 -23.13 15.31
CA ALA A 126 -5.09 -24.45 14.97
C ALA A 126 -5.66 -24.94 13.63
N GLY A 127 -4.83 -25.53 12.78
CA GLY A 127 -5.22 -26.01 11.46
C GLY A 127 -5.15 -24.99 10.33
N THR A 128 -4.75 -23.76 10.60
CA THR A 128 -4.48 -22.76 9.53
C THR A 128 -3.16 -23.06 8.80
N ALA A 129 -2.99 -22.53 7.60
CA ALA A 129 -1.75 -22.67 6.84
C ALA A 129 -0.51 -22.15 7.60
N PHE A 130 -0.69 -21.17 8.49
CA PHE A 130 0.40 -20.64 9.32
C PHE A 130 0.79 -21.54 10.50
N ARG A 131 0.15 -22.68 10.65
CA ARG A 131 0.51 -23.75 11.60
C ARG A 131 0.84 -25.06 10.92
N ALA A 132 1.03 -25.02 9.61
CA ALA A 132 1.56 -26.08 8.78
C ALA A 132 3.00 -25.76 8.39
N THR A 133 3.80 -26.79 8.11
CA THR A 133 5.12 -26.58 7.53
C THR A 133 4.99 -26.16 6.08
N GLY A 134 5.58 -25.02 5.73
CA GLY A 134 5.57 -24.53 4.35
C GLY A 134 5.55 -23.02 4.26
N THR A 135 5.31 -22.54 3.05
CA THR A 135 5.20 -21.12 2.71
C THR A 135 3.74 -20.70 2.65
N ALA A 136 3.44 -19.55 3.24
CA ALA A 136 2.13 -18.91 3.18
C ALA A 136 2.28 -17.40 3.07
N PHE A 137 1.31 -16.74 2.44
CA PHE A 137 1.32 -15.29 2.27
C PHE A 137 0.28 -14.64 3.18
N VAL A 138 0.69 -13.53 3.81
CA VAL A 138 -0.19 -12.65 4.58
C VAL A 138 -0.43 -11.39 3.77
N GLY A 139 -1.68 -11.11 3.41
CA GLY A 139 -2.03 -9.83 2.79
C GLY A 139 -2.07 -8.74 3.86
N VAL A 140 -1.50 -7.58 3.57
CA VAL A 140 -1.40 -6.45 4.50
C VAL A 140 -1.93 -5.19 3.84
N ARG A 141 -2.65 -4.38 4.61
CA ARG A 141 -2.97 -3.00 4.30
C ARG A 141 -2.28 -2.12 5.33
N PHE A 142 -1.58 -1.08 4.89
CA PHE A 142 -0.88 -0.18 5.78
C PHE A 142 -0.97 1.27 5.28
N THR A 143 -0.62 2.20 6.16
CA THR A 143 -0.56 3.64 5.84
C THR A 143 0.88 4.08 5.80
N ARG A 144 1.29 4.67 4.68
CA ARG A 144 2.61 5.28 4.55
C ARG A 144 2.67 6.57 5.34
N GLU A 145 3.66 6.73 6.23
CA GLU A 145 3.73 7.85 7.18
C GLU A 145 4.00 9.19 6.49
N SER A 146 4.74 9.19 5.38
CA SER A 146 5.18 10.42 4.72
C SER A 146 4.06 11.24 4.10
N ASP A 147 2.95 10.60 3.71
CA ASP A 147 1.82 11.24 3.00
C ASP A 147 0.45 10.75 3.47
N SER A 148 0.41 9.86 4.46
CA SER A 148 -0.82 9.28 5.01
C SER A 148 -1.67 8.53 3.98
N THR A 149 -1.05 7.98 2.93
CA THR A 149 -1.74 7.20 1.91
C THR A 149 -1.81 5.72 2.26
N VAL A 150 -2.89 5.06 1.82
CA VAL A 150 -3.11 3.63 2.04
C VAL A 150 -2.46 2.82 0.93
N HIS A 151 -1.70 1.79 1.32
CA HIS A 151 -1.05 0.86 0.42
C HIS A 151 -1.45 -0.59 0.73
N TYR A 152 -1.31 -1.45 -0.27
CA TYR A 152 -1.57 -2.88 -0.15
C TYR A 152 -0.30 -3.65 -0.47
N GLY A 153 -0.05 -4.68 0.32
CA GLY A 153 1.13 -5.50 0.20
C GLY A 153 0.90 -6.93 0.66
N TYR A 154 1.94 -7.72 0.62
CA TYR A 154 1.98 -9.05 1.21
C TYR A 154 3.32 -9.30 1.90
N ALA A 155 3.28 -10.17 2.91
CA ALA A 155 4.45 -10.78 3.52
C ALA A 155 4.46 -12.28 3.20
N GLU A 156 5.59 -12.78 2.70
CA GLU A 156 5.84 -14.19 2.50
C GLU A 156 6.48 -14.77 3.76
N MET A 157 5.84 -15.77 4.34
CA MET A 157 6.26 -16.41 5.59
C MET A 157 6.52 -17.88 5.36
N THR A 158 7.59 -18.42 5.94
CA THR A 158 7.67 -19.86 6.18
C THR A 158 7.35 -20.15 7.64
N THR A 159 6.63 -21.23 7.87
CA THR A 159 6.16 -21.64 9.18
C THR A 159 6.36 -23.13 9.42
N THR A 160 6.17 -23.58 10.64
CA THR A 160 6.35 -24.97 11.04
C THR A 160 5.07 -25.51 11.71
N THR A 161 4.81 -26.80 11.50
CA THR A 161 3.64 -27.48 12.05
C THR A 161 3.54 -27.33 13.57
N GLY A 162 2.31 -27.17 14.05
CA GLY A 162 1.95 -27.11 15.45
C GLY A 162 1.78 -25.68 15.96
N THR A 163 2.85 -24.99 16.25
CA THR A 163 2.81 -23.63 16.80
C THR A 163 2.95 -22.52 15.76
N GLY A 164 3.41 -22.85 14.55
CA GLY A 164 3.83 -21.90 13.53
C GLY A 164 5.32 -21.55 13.62
N PHE A 165 6.00 -21.96 14.70
CA PHE A 165 7.42 -21.72 14.92
C PHE A 165 8.28 -22.99 14.75
N PRO A 166 9.55 -22.87 14.28
CA PRO A 166 10.18 -21.63 13.78
C PRO A 166 9.42 -20.99 12.62
N ALA A 167 9.38 -19.64 12.64
CA ALA A 167 8.78 -18.84 11.57
C ALA A 167 9.81 -17.88 11.00
N VAL A 168 9.76 -17.64 9.69
CA VAL A 168 10.70 -16.75 8.98
C VAL A 168 9.89 -15.80 8.09
N LEU A 169 10.19 -14.53 8.15
CA LEU A 169 9.80 -13.56 7.13
C LEU A 169 10.77 -13.71 5.96
N VAL A 170 10.30 -14.27 4.86
CA VAL A 170 11.12 -14.54 3.66
C VAL A 170 11.33 -13.26 2.87
N ARG A 171 10.25 -12.53 2.60
CA ARG A 171 10.22 -11.20 1.96
C ARG A 171 8.87 -10.55 2.16
N TYR A 172 8.77 -9.28 1.76
CA TYR A 172 7.50 -8.60 1.56
C TYR A 172 7.53 -7.78 0.26
N ALA A 173 6.35 -7.45 -0.25
CA ALA A 173 6.21 -6.50 -1.34
C ALA A 173 4.92 -5.69 -1.18
N TYR A 174 4.90 -4.49 -1.76
CA TYR A 174 3.71 -3.63 -1.79
C TYR A 174 3.67 -2.79 -3.07
N ASP A 175 2.48 -2.29 -3.43
CA ASP A 175 2.33 -1.33 -4.52
C ASP A 175 2.55 0.09 -3.98
N ASP A 176 3.49 0.84 -4.59
CA ASP A 176 3.85 2.21 -4.17
C ASP A 176 2.81 3.26 -4.63
N THR A 177 1.88 2.87 -5.48
CA THR A 177 0.75 3.71 -5.88
C THR A 177 -0.38 3.60 -4.85
N PRO A 178 -0.84 4.71 -4.27
CA PRO A 178 -1.91 4.68 -3.27
C PRO A 178 -3.17 3.97 -3.77
N ASN A 179 -3.79 3.19 -2.88
CA ASN A 179 -5.02 2.44 -3.13
C ASN A 179 -4.99 1.46 -4.31
N THR A 180 -3.80 1.12 -4.80
CA THR A 180 -3.63 0.19 -5.92
C THR A 180 -3.50 -1.25 -5.41
N PRO A 181 -4.28 -2.20 -5.95
CA PRO A 181 -4.17 -3.60 -5.58
C PRO A 181 -2.82 -4.20 -6.02
N ILE A 182 -2.31 -5.13 -5.21
CA ILE A 182 -1.15 -5.95 -5.56
C ILE A 182 -1.57 -7.42 -5.72
N THR A 183 -0.96 -8.12 -6.66
CA THR A 183 -1.15 -9.56 -6.85
C THR A 183 0.12 -10.32 -6.48
N ILE A 184 -0.03 -11.38 -5.69
CA ILE A 184 1.07 -12.28 -5.33
C ILE A 184 1.54 -12.99 -6.60
N PRO A 185 2.84 -12.98 -6.95
CA PRO A 185 3.35 -13.67 -8.14
C PRO A 185 3.02 -15.16 -8.15
N LEU A 186 2.86 -15.73 -9.33
CA LEU A 186 2.53 -17.16 -9.49
C LEU A 186 3.73 -18.10 -9.23
N GLY A 187 4.94 -17.58 -9.04
CA GLY A 187 6.15 -18.38 -8.81
C GLY A 187 6.80 -18.86 -10.11
#